data_6e5a6ac9140b2709f460eb02dff839c7
#
_entry.id   6e5a6ac9140b2709f460eb02dff839c7
#
_cell.length_a   1.000
_cell.length_b   1.000
_cell.length_c   1.000
_cell.angle_alpha   90.00
_cell.angle_beta   90.00
_cell.angle_gamma   90.00
#
_symmetry.space_group_name_H-M   'P 1'
#
loop_
_entity.id
_entity.type
_entity.pdbx_description
1 polymer ?
#
loop_
_entity_poly.entity_id
_entity_poly.type
_entity_poly.pdbx_seq_one_letter_code
_entity_poly.pdbx_strand_id
1 'polypeptide(L)'
;MIAFAVGERRPNRTADVRTVQQLLNRAGGMLPGQSKLDVDGNMGPLTSAAIKRYQQTVVHLSRPDGVVDPGGRTITMLSRRAAAPAPAPRAAPAPAPSGGGGSPGRAGPGGLSEDLYVEAASQLGCEVAAIKAVVKTEVDIRGAFDTSGRPTILFERHKFYKHTNGRFAQSNPDICNSVQGGYGRFSEQYPKLDRAIMLDRPAALKSASWGAFQILGENHVQAGHSTVESFVAAMKQSVAAQLKAFVAFVRGDGRLLTALRTRNWATFARIYNGPGYAKNQYDQHMRSNYQRFAN
;
A
#
# COMPACT_ATOMS: atom_id res chain seq x y z
N MET A 1 -33.03 -7.33 0.84
CA MET A 1 -33.18 -6.63 -0.47
C MET A 1 -33.28 -5.13 -0.19
N ILE A 2 -32.79 -4.28 -1.11
CA ILE A 2 -32.96 -2.83 -1.01
C ILE A 2 -34.35 -2.43 -1.51
N ALA A 3 -34.94 -1.40 -0.87
CA ALA A 3 -36.24 -0.88 -1.24
C ALA A 3 -36.14 0.29 -2.22
N PHE A 4 -35.05 1.06 -2.15
CA PHE A 4 -34.78 2.22 -3.01
C PHE A 4 -33.38 2.13 -3.62
N ALA A 5 -33.20 2.82 -4.77
CA ALA A 5 -31.94 2.85 -5.46
C ALA A 5 -30.84 3.56 -4.63
N VAL A 6 -29.62 2.98 -4.71
CA VAL A 6 -28.40 3.47 -4.06
C VAL A 6 -27.42 3.88 -5.15
N GLY A 7 -26.88 5.10 -5.07
CA GLY A 7 -25.93 5.63 -6.06
C GLY A 7 -25.99 7.14 -6.20
N GLU A 8 -25.19 7.68 -7.13
CA GLU A 8 -25.19 9.13 -7.39
C GLU A 8 -26.58 9.63 -7.82
N ARG A 9 -27.06 10.70 -7.19
CA ARG A 9 -28.38 11.31 -7.42
C ARG A 9 -29.57 10.36 -7.21
N ARG A 10 -29.43 9.40 -6.26
CA ARG A 10 -30.50 8.47 -5.88
C ARG A 10 -30.96 8.75 -4.44
N PRO A 11 -32.10 8.19 -3.99
CA PRO A 11 -32.63 8.41 -2.65
C PRO A 11 -31.69 8.05 -1.51
N ASN A 12 -30.78 7.08 -1.70
CA ASN A 12 -29.73 6.70 -0.75
C ASN A 12 -30.22 6.56 0.69
N ARG A 13 -31.35 5.85 0.89
CA ARG A 13 -31.83 5.59 2.25
C ARG A 13 -30.78 4.83 3.04
N THR A 14 -30.52 5.27 4.26
CA THR A 14 -29.47 4.73 5.13
C THR A 14 -29.48 3.20 5.24
N ALA A 15 -30.67 2.58 5.36
CA ALA A 15 -30.83 1.13 5.42
C ALA A 15 -30.40 0.43 4.11
N ASP A 16 -30.76 1.02 2.96
CA ASP A 16 -30.42 0.47 1.64
C ASP A 16 -28.93 0.62 1.34
N VAL A 17 -28.34 1.78 1.70
CA VAL A 17 -26.89 2.00 1.58
C VAL A 17 -26.11 1.00 2.45
N ARG A 18 -26.51 0.80 3.71
CA ARG A 18 -25.90 -0.23 4.58
C ARG A 18 -25.97 -1.62 3.98
N THR A 19 -27.12 -1.98 3.41
CA THR A 19 -27.28 -3.26 2.73
C THR A 19 -26.30 -3.42 1.58
N VAL A 20 -26.16 -2.39 0.72
CA VAL A 20 -25.22 -2.42 -0.42
C VAL A 20 -23.78 -2.49 0.08
N GLN A 21 -23.38 -1.72 1.09
CA GLN A 21 -22.04 -1.76 1.70
C GLN A 21 -21.72 -3.16 2.25
N GLN A 22 -22.66 -3.80 2.96
CA GLN A 22 -22.49 -5.17 3.46
C GLN A 22 -22.33 -6.18 2.33
N LEU A 23 -23.15 -6.08 1.29
CA LEU A 23 -23.09 -6.98 0.14
C LEU A 23 -21.78 -6.82 -0.65
N LEU A 24 -21.31 -5.59 -0.86
CA LEU A 24 -20.03 -5.31 -1.49
C LEU A 24 -18.87 -5.91 -0.68
N ASN A 25 -18.89 -5.76 0.64
CA ASN A 25 -17.88 -6.33 1.54
C ASN A 25 -17.83 -7.86 1.51
N ARG A 26 -18.97 -8.53 1.31
CA ARG A 26 -19.08 -10.00 1.22
C ARG A 26 -18.77 -10.51 -0.19
N ALA A 27 -19.22 -9.80 -1.21
CA ALA A 27 -19.09 -10.24 -2.61
C ALA A 27 -17.68 -10.05 -3.20
N GLY A 28 -16.72 -9.50 -2.43
CA GLY A 28 -15.36 -9.23 -2.90
C GLY A 28 -15.31 -8.09 -3.93
N GLY A 29 -16.29 -7.18 -3.92
CA GLY A 29 -16.32 -6.00 -4.78
C GLY A 29 -15.27 -4.94 -4.43
N MET A 30 -14.47 -5.21 -3.41
CA MET A 30 -13.39 -4.34 -2.96
C MET A 30 -12.18 -4.43 -3.87
N LEU A 31 -11.46 -3.34 -4.00
CA LEU A 31 -10.14 -3.32 -4.64
C LEU A 31 -9.19 -4.24 -3.85
N PRO A 32 -8.31 -5.01 -4.52
CA PRO A 32 -7.23 -5.68 -3.83
C PRO A 32 -6.47 -4.67 -2.97
N GLY A 33 -6.38 -4.92 -1.65
CA GLY A 33 -5.71 -4.02 -0.70
C GLY A 33 -6.59 -2.91 -0.11
N GLN A 34 -7.88 -2.81 -0.44
CA GLN A 34 -8.80 -1.92 0.28
C GLN A 34 -9.38 -2.62 1.52
N SER A 35 -9.44 -1.87 2.62
CA SER A 35 -10.26 -2.20 3.78
C SER A 35 -11.71 -2.37 3.38
N LYS A 36 -12.46 -3.20 4.12
CA LYS A 36 -13.92 -3.25 3.97
C LYS A 36 -14.51 -1.85 4.09
N LEU A 37 -15.56 -1.58 3.33
CA LEU A 37 -16.35 -0.35 3.50
C LEU A 37 -16.89 -0.29 4.92
N ASP A 38 -16.86 0.88 5.53
CA ASP A 38 -17.64 1.15 6.72
C ASP A 38 -19.12 1.00 6.39
N VAL A 39 -19.83 0.24 7.21
CA VAL A 39 -21.28 0.01 7.03
C VAL A 39 -22.04 1.11 7.79
N ASP A 40 -21.77 2.34 7.41
CA ASP A 40 -22.30 3.56 8.06
C ASP A 40 -23.65 4.02 7.49
N GLY A 41 -24.01 3.51 6.30
CA GLY A 41 -25.23 3.89 5.60
C GLY A 41 -25.12 5.23 4.85
N ASN A 42 -23.90 5.75 4.69
CA ASN A 42 -23.64 6.97 3.93
C ASN A 42 -23.16 6.63 2.52
N MET A 43 -23.79 7.28 1.52
CA MET A 43 -23.35 7.15 0.13
C MET A 43 -22.19 8.11 -0.12
N GLY A 44 -20.99 7.68 0.27
CA GLY A 44 -19.75 8.43 0.06
C GLY A 44 -19.00 8.02 -1.21
N PRO A 45 -17.90 8.73 -1.52
CA PRO A 45 -17.03 8.44 -2.68
C PRO A 45 -16.51 7.00 -2.71
N LEU A 46 -16.20 6.41 -1.56
CA LEU A 46 -15.72 5.04 -1.44
C LEU A 46 -16.79 4.02 -1.82
N THR A 47 -18.03 4.24 -1.36
CA THR A 47 -19.16 3.38 -1.72
C THR A 47 -19.48 3.48 -3.22
N SER A 48 -19.45 4.72 -3.80
CA SER A 48 -19.63 4.94 -5.23
C SER A 48 -18.56 4.22 -6.06
N ALA A 49 -17.30 4.37 -5.69
CA ALA A 49 -16.18 3.70 -6.36
C ALA A 49 -16.28 2.18 -6.31
N ALA A 50 -16.67 1.63 -5.15
CA ALA A 50 -16.87 0.18 -4.99
C ALA A 50 -18.01 -0.36 -5.86
N ILE A 51 -19.12 0.36 -5.96
CA ILE A 51 -20.24 -0.01 -6.85
C ILE A 51 -19.78 -0.01 -8.32
N LYS A 52 -19.16 1.08 -8.80
CA LYS A 52 -18.69 1.21 -10.19
C LYS A 52 -17.72 0.07 -10.54
N ARG A 53 -16.80 -0.22 -9.63
CA ARG A 53 -15.85 -1.31 -9.82
C ARG A 53 -16.54 -2.68 -9.88
N TYR A 54 -17.45 -2.97 -8.95
CA TYR A 54 -18.20 -4.22 -8.97
C TYR A 54 -18.98 -4.38 -10.28
N GLN A 55 -19.58 -3.30 -10.76
CA GLN A 55 -20.25 -3.25 -12.06
C GLN A 55 -19.31 -3.55 -13.22
N GLN A 56 -18.09 -3.01 -13.18
CA GLN A 56 -17.09 -3.22 -14.23
C GLN A 56 -16.53 -4.66 -14.20
N THR A 57 -16.12 -5.14 -13.02
CA THR A 57 -15.34 -6.39 -12.92
C THR A 57 -16.18 -7.65 -12.77
N VAL A 58 -17.37 -7.53 -12.19
CA VAL A 58 -18.25 -8.69 -11.90
C VAL A 58 -19.52 -8.67 -12.74
N VAL A 59 -20.17 -7.51 -12.86
CA VAL A 59 -21.38 -7.38 -13.67
C VAL A 59 -21.04 -7.22 -15.16
N HIS A 60 -19.79 -6.86 -15.47
CA HIS A 60 -19.27 -6.63 -16.83
C HIS A 60 -20.04 -5.54 -17.60
N LEU A 61 -20.36 -4.43 -16.90
CA LEU A 61 -20.93 -3.27 -17.58
C LEU A 61 -19.81 -2.51 -18.28
N SER A 62 -20.01 -2.22 -19.57
CA SER A 62 -19.08 -1.39 -20.37
C SER A 62 -19.00 0.06 -19.88
N ARG A 63 -20.09 0.56 -19.27
CA ARG A 63 -20.19 1.88 -18.66
C ARG A 63 -20.81 1.76 -17.27
N PRO A 64 -19.99 1.57 -16.21
CA PRO A 64 -20.47 1.53 -14.84
C PRO A 64 -21.11 2.87 -14.44
N ASP A 65 -22.38 2.86 -14.05
CA ASP A 65 -23.13 4.06 -13.66
C ASP A 65 -23.03 4.39 -12.17
N GLY A 66 -22.52 3.44 -11.34
CA GLY A 66 -22.42 3.60 -9.90
C GLY A 66 -23.77 3.53 -9.20
N VAL A 67 -24.80 2.94 -9.83
CA VAL A 67 -26.15 2.84 -9.29
C VAL A 67 -26.53 1.36 -9.06
N VAL A 68 -27.17 1.12 -7.93
CA VAL A 68 -27.73 -0.19 -7.56
C VAL A 68 -29.24 -0.04 -7.44
N ASP A 69 -29.97 -0.48 -8.43
CA ASP A 69 -31.45 -0.42 -8.45
C ASP A 69 -32.03 -1.64 -7.75
N PRO A 70 -33.21 -1.50 -7.06
CA PRO A 70 -33.96 -2.62 -6.54
C PRO A 70 -34.33 -3.60 -7.64
N GLY A 71 -34.02 -4.89 -7.45
CA GLY A 71 -34.28 -5.93 -8.46
C GLY A 71 -33.38 -5.86 -9.71
N GLY A 72 -32.50 -4.85 -9.82
CA GLY A 72 -31.58 -4.70 -10.94
C GLY A 72 -30.48 -5.75 -10.99
N ARG A 73 -29.72 -5.77 -12.11
CA ARG A 73 -28.65 -6.73 -12.34
C ARG A 73 -27.54 -6.66 -11.27
N THR A 74 -27.16 -5.44 -10.85
CA THR A 74 -26.09 -5.23 -9.86
C THR A 74 -26.46 -5.84 -8.51
N ILE A 75 -27.65 -5.54 -7.96
CA ILE A 75 -28.07 -6.08 -6.64
C ILE A 75 -28.28 -7.59 -6.69
N THR A 76 -28.81 -8.11 -7.78
CA THR A 76 -29.02 -9.56 -7.96
C THR A 76 -27.68 -10.32 -7.92
N MET A 77 -26.65 -9.81 -8.61
CA MET A 77 -25.32 -10.41 -8.60
C MET A 77 -24.61 -10.24 -7.27
N LEU A 78 -24.74 -9.08 -6.62
CA LEU A 78 -24.23 -8.85 -5.26
C LEU A 78 -24.82 -9.87 -4.27
N SER A 79 -26.15 -10.07 -4.30
CA SER A 79 -26.85 -11.00 -3.40
C SER A 79 -26.44 -12.44 -3.64
N ARG A 80 -26.36 -12.88 -4.91
CA ARG A 80 -25.93 -14.24 -5.28
C ARG A 80 -24.49 -14.51 -4.82
N ARG A 81 -23.60 -13.59 -5.05
CA ARG A 81 -22.18 -13.76 -4.70
C ARG A 81 -21.93 -13.67 -3.19
N ALA A 82 -22.72 -12.86 -2.48
CA ALA A 82 -22.68 -12.79 -1.02
C ALA A 82 -23.30 -14.01 -0.33
N ALA A 83 -24.21 -14.72 -1.01
CA ALA A 83 -24.84 -15.97 -0.54
C ALA A 83 -24.05 -17.23 -0.93
N ALA A 84 -23.13 -17.14 -1.90
CA ALA A 84 -22.28 -18.27 -2.25
C ALA A 84 -21.34 -18.59 -1.06
N PRO A 85 -21.22 -19.88 -0.64
CA PRO A 85 -20.17 -20.24 0.31
C PRO A 85 -18.83 -19.81 -0.28
N ALA A 86 -17.95 -19.26 0.58
CA ALA A 86 -16.61 -18.89 0.14
C ALA A 86 -16.00 -20.08 -0.62
N PRO A 87 -15.40 -19.86 -1.81
CA PRO A 87 -14.76 -20.96 -2.52
C PRO A 87 -13.77 -21.60 -1.56
N ALA A 88 -13.92 -22.91 -1.37
CA ALA A 88 -12.96 -23.68 -0.56
C ALA A 88 -11.56 -23.35 -1.05
N PRO A 89 -10.60 -23.10 -0.16
CA PRO A 89 -9.23 -22.83 -0.56
C PRO A 89 -8.79 -24.00 -1.44
N ARG A 90 -8.39 -23.70 -2.67
CA ARG A 90 -7.77 -24.70 -3.54
C ARG A 90 -6.59 -25.25 -2.74
N ALA A 91 -6.60 -26.56 -2.49
CA ALA A 91 -5.58 -27.23 -1.73
C ALA A 91 -4.20 -26.85 -2.25
N ALA A 92 -3.51 -26.04 -1.46
CA ALA A 92 -2.08 -25.86 -1.59
C ALA A 92 -1.41 -27.17 -1.17
N PRO A 93 -0.27 -27.57 -1.75
CA PRO A 93 0.47 -28.74 -1.28
C PRO A 93 0.75 -28.54 0.22
N ALA A 94 0.53 -29.62 0.98
CA ALA A 94 0.58 -29.64 2.42
C ALA A 94 1.88 -29.01 2.94
N PRO A 95 1.83 -28.02 3.84
CA PRO A 95 3.01 -27.61 4.58
C PRO A 95 3.32 -28.66 5.64
N ALA A 96 4.59 -28.93 5.82
CA ALA A 96 5.10 -29.74 6.92
C ALA A 96 4.61 -29.18 8.29
N PRO A 97 4.41 -30.02 9.31
CA PRO A 97 3.80 -29.61 10.56
C PRO A 97 4.72 -28.70 11.34
N SER A 98 4.34 -27.45 11.51
CA SER A 98 4.90 -26.56 12.53
C SER A 98 3.86 -26.38 13.62
N GLY A 99 4.10 -27.04 14.75
CA GLY A 99 3.35 -26.82 15.98
C GLY A 99 3.64 -25.45 16.55
N GLY A 100 2.62 -24.84 17.13
CA GLY A 100 2.73 -23.61 17.91
C GLY A 100 1.43 -22.83 17.94
N GLY A 101 0.49 -23.20 18.84
CA GLY A 101 -0.67 -22.39 19.14
C GLY A 101 -0.24 -21.08 19.82
N GLY A 102 -0.36 -19.96 19.11
CA GLY A 102 -0.22 -18.62 19.66
C GLY A 102 -1.58 -17.94 19.72
N SER A 103 -1.96 -17.47 20.89
CA SER A 103 -3.11 -16.58 21.12
C SER A 103 -3.10 -15.39 20.17
N PRO A 104 -4.24 -14.78 19.80
CA PRO A 104 -4.27 -13.59 18.94
C PRO A 104 -3.58 -12.42 19.66
N GLY A 105 -2.28 -12.27 19.42
CA GLY A 105 -1.48 -11.22 19.97
C GLY A 105 -1.88 -9.86 19.40
N ARG A 106 -1.83 -8.85 20.27
CA ARG A 106 -2.05 -7.44 19.94
C ARG A 106 -1.18 -7.07 18.73
N ALA A 107 -1.82 -6.56 17.65
CA ALA A 107 -1.09 -6.14 16.44
C ALA A 107 0.00 -5.11 16.79
N GLY A 108 1.19 -5.33 16.26
CA GLY A 108 2.33 -4.42 16.42
C GLY A 108 2.24 -3.17 15.54
N PRO A 109 3.32 -2.33 15.49
CA PRO A 109 3.37 -1.15 14.64
C PRO A 109 2.97 -1.44 13.18
N GLY A 110 2.23 -0.52 12.55
CA GLY A 110 1.75 -0.72 11.17
C GLY A 110 0.70 -1.82 11.00
N GLY A 111 0.09 -2.31 12.08
CA GLY A 111 -0.94 -3.35 12.03
C GLY A 111 -0.39 -4.75 11.66
N LEU A 112 0.90 -4.97 11.80
CA LEU A 112 1.57 -6.23 11.50
C LEU A 112 1.47 -7.21 12.67
N SER A 113 1.35 -8.51 12.37
CA SER A 113 1.40 -9.57 13.39
C SER A 113 2.82 -9.77 13.93
N GLU A 114 2.94 -10.32 15.12
CA GLU A 114 4.22 -10.64 15.75
C GLU A 114 5.07 -11.56 14.88
N ASP A 115 4.47 -12.56 14.25
CA ASP A 115 5.15 -13.54 13.42
C ASP A 115 5.87 -12.86 12.22
N LEU A 116 5.30 -11.81 11.65
CA LEU A 116 5.94 -11.06 10.56
C LEU A 116 7.19 -10.32 11.03
N TYR A 117 7.19 -9.83 12.26
CA TYR A 117 8.39 -9.22 12.85
C TYR A 117 9.46 -10.25 13.15
N VAL A 118 9.08 -11.41 13.70
CA VAL A 118 9.99 -12.54 13.97
C VAL A 118 10.61 -13.04 12.66
N GLU A 119 9.79 -13.23 11.62
CA GLU A 119 10.27 -13.63 10.29
C GLU A 119 11.28 -12.61 9.73
N ALA A 120 10.95 -11.32 9.75
CA ALA A 120 11.80 -10.24 9.25
C ALA A 120 13.12 -10.17 10.04
N ALA A 121 13.06 -10.26 11.37
CA ALA A 121 14.22 -10.25 12.25
C ALA A 121 15.13 -11.46 12.00
N SER A 122 14.57 -12.65 11.85
CA SER A 122 15.30 -13.87 11.51
C SER A 122 16.02 -13.73 10.15
N GLN A 123 15.34 -13.25 9.11
CA GLN A 123 15.93 -13.06 7.78
C GLN A 123 17.07 -12.04 7.76
N LEU A 124 17.03 -11.02 8.63
CA LEU A 124 18.05 -9.98 8.74
C LEU A 124 19.09 -10.29 9.82
N GLY A 125 18.89 -11.30 10.66
CA GLY A 125 19.78 -11.66 11.77
C GLY A 125 19.89 -10.53 12.79
N CYS A 126 18.78 -9.88 13.14
CA CYS A 126 18.70 -8.79 14.11
C CYS A 126 17.57 -9.07 15.12
N GLU A 127 17.46 -8.20 16.11
CA GLU A 127 16.41 -8.30 17.12
C GLU A 127 15.03 -7.87 16.56
N VAL A 128 13.96 -8.53 17.03
CA VAL A 128 12.58 -8.18 16.69
C VAL A 128 12.28 -6.72 17.05
N ALA A 129 12.78 -6.25 18.20
CA ALA A 129 12.66 -4.86 18.63
C ALA A 129 13.26 -3.87 17.63
N ALA A 130 14.35 -4.24 16.95
CA ALA A 130 14.97 -3.40 15.91
C ALA A 130 14.05 -3.25 14.69
N ILE A 131 13.43 -4.33 14.22
CA ILE A 131 12.45 -4.25 13.13
C ILE A 131 11.24 -3.43 13.52
N LYS A 132 10.67 -3.66 14.72
CA LYS A 132 9.55 -2.86 15.23
C LYS A 132 9.88 -1.38 15.30
N ALA A 133 11.10 -1.03 15.73
CA ALA A 133 11.57 0.35 15.81
C ALA A 133 11.59 1.04 14.44
N VAL A 134 12.13 0.36 13.42
CA VAL A 134 12.16 0.89 12.06
C VAL A 134 10.75 1.03 11.50
N VAL A 135 9.93 -0.04 11.56
CA VAL A 135 8.55 -0.01 11.07
C VAL A 135 7.74 1.12 11.73
N LYS A 136 7.83 1.25 13.07
CA LYS A 136 7.14 2.31 13.81
C LYS A 136 7.57 3.69 13.33
N THR A 137 8.87 3.91 13.16
CA THR A 137 9.41 5.19 12.72
C THR A 137 8.92 5.54 11.30
N GLU A 138 9.01 4.62 10.36
CA GLU A 138 8.63 4.87 8.96
C GLU A 138 7.12 5.05 8.81
N VAL A 139 6.31 4.23 9.49
CA VAL A 139 4.84 4.34 9.44
C VAL A 139 4.34 5.63 10.10
N ASP A 140 4.93 6.06 11.22
CA ASP A 140 4.51 7.29 11.91
C ASP A 140 4.86 8.55 11.09
N ILE A 141 6.01 8.56 10.41
CA ILE A 141 6.48 9.73 9.67
C ILE A 141 5.80 9.84 8.30
N ARG A 142 5.60 8.73 7.61
CA ARG A 142 5.16 8.72 6.21
C ARG A 142 3.76 8.16 5.99
N GLY A 143 3.35 7.19 6.83
CA GLY A 143 2.19 6.37 6.54
C GLY A 143 2.45 5.35 5.43
N ALA A 144 1.77 4.21 5.48
CA ALA A 144 1.89 3.18 4.45
C ALA A 144 0.97 3.45 3.25
N PHE A 145 -0.19 4.04 3.52
CA PHE A 145 -1.22 4.33 2.54
C PHE A 145 -1.81 5.72 2.77
N ASP A 146 -2.27 6.35 1.70
CA ASP A 146 -3.03 7.60 1.77
C ASP A 146 -4.50 7.34 2.17
N THR A 147 -5.26 8.41 2.35
CA THR A 147 -6.68 8.34 2.71
C THR A 147 -7.56 7.65 1.65
N SER A 148 -7.05 7.45 0.44
CA SER A 148 -7.71 6.72 -0.64
C SER A 148 -7.28 5.24 -0.70
N GLY A 149 -6.47 4.77 0.26
CA GLY A 149 -5.95 3.41 0.30
C GLY A 149 -4.88 3.11 -0.74
N ARG A 150 -4.25 4.14 -1.33
CA ARG A 150 -3.12 4.00 -2.24
C ARG A 150 -1.81 4.08 -1.45
N PRO A 151 -0.75 3.37 -1.82
CA PRO A 151 0.55 3.52 -1.17
C PRO A 151 0.96 4.99 -1.10
N THR A 152 1.48 5.43 0.02
CA THR A 152 2.13 6.74 0.10
C THR A 152 3.28 6.79 -0.89
N ILE A 153 3.36 7.85 -1.70
CA ILE A 153 4.43 8.03 -2.68
C ILE A 153 5.10 9.40 -2.59
N LEU A 154 6.34 9.45 -3.04
CA LEU A 154 7.03 10.68 -3.37
C LEU A 154 7.56 10.56 -4.80
N PHE A 155 7.06 11.39 -5.71
CA PHE A 155 7.51 11.42 -7.10
C PHE A 155 8.74 12.34 -7.25
N GLU A 156 9.80 11.82 -7.84
CA GLU A 156 11.09 12.50 -7.98
C GLU A 156 11.36 12.87 -9.44
N ARG A 157 11.10 14.13 -9.80
CA ARG A 157 11.23 14.65 -11.18
C ARG A 157 12.64 14.46 -11.78
N HIS A 158 13.70 14.48 -10.96
CA HIS A 158 15.07 14.28 -11.42
C HIS A 158 15.36 12.81 -11.75
N LYS A 159 14.68 11.87 -11.09
CA LYS A 159 14.72 10.45 -11.43
C LYS A 159 14.00 10.18 -12.75
N PHE A 160 12.84 10.83 -12.95
CA PHE A 160 12.13 10.72 -14.23
C PHE A 160 12.95 11.32 -15.39
N TYR A 161 13.61 12.46 -15.16
CA TYR A 161 14.58 13.01 -16.10
C TYR A 161 15.68 12.01 -16.45
N LYS A 162 16.31 11.39 -15.42
CA LYS A 162 17.35 10.39 -15.60
C LYS A 162 16.86 9.19 -16.42
N HIS A 163 15.71 8.62 -16.05
CA HIS A 163 15.18 7.41 -16.71
C HIS A 163 14.65 7.65 -18.13
N THR A 164 14.36 8.88 -18.47
CA THR A 164 13.89 9.28 -19.83
C THR A 164 14.96 10.02 -20.64
N ASN A 165 16.18 10.14 -20.12
CA ASN A 165 17.27 10.94 -20.70
C ASN A 165 16.83 12.38 -21.03
N GLY A 166 15.99 12.97 -20.17
CA GLY A 166 15.50 14.35 -20.33
C GLY A 166 14.50 14.58 -21.46
N ARG A 167 14.05 13.51 -22.14
CA ARG A 167 13.17 13.59 -23.34
C ARG A 167 11.94 14.48 -23.16
N PHE A 168 11.42 14.59 -21.93
CA PHE A 168 10.22 15.36 -21.64
C PHE A 168 10.48 16.65 -20.87
N ALA A 169 11.76 17.06 -20.70
CA ALA A 169 12.11 18.19 -19.84
C ALA A 169 11.55 19.53 -20.34
N GLN A 170 11.55 19.75 -21.66
CA GLN A 170 11.05 20.98 -22.24
C GLN A 170 9.52 21.08 -22.14
N SER A 171 8.80 19.99 -22.42
CA SER A 171 7.33 19.97 -22.44
C SER A 171 6.69 19.78 -21.06
N ASN A 172 7.42 19.19 -20.09
CA ASN A 172 6.92 18.85 -18.76
C ASN A 172 7.97 19.14 -17.68
N PRO A 173 8.44 20.38 -17.49
CA PRO A 173 9.56 20.72 -16.61
C PRO A 173 9.27 20.51 -15.12
N ASP A 174 7.99 20.44 -14.74
CA ASP A 174 7.55 20.19 -13.36
C ASP A 174 7.70 18.71 -12.95
N ILE A 175 7.62 17.77 -13.90
CA ILE A 175 7.75 16.32 -13.65
C ILE A 175 9.02 15.71 -14.28
N CYS A 176 9.70 16.42 -15.16
CA CYS A 176 10.95 15.97 -15.81
C CYS A 176 11.99 17.09 -15.75
N ASN A 177 12.89 17.04 -14.76
CA ASN A 177 13.88 18.09 -14.53
C ASN A 177 15.13 17.50 -13.89
N SER A 178 16.33 17.88 -14.37
CA SER A 178 17.60 17.37 -13.85
C SER A 178 17.89 17.82 -12.41
N VAL A 179 17.27 18.91 -11.96
CA VAL A 179 17.46 19.45 -10.60
C VAL A 179 16.56 18.70 -9.61
N GLN A 180 17.19 18.16 -8.55
CA GLN A 180 16.48 17.52 -7.45
C GLN A 180 15.54 18.51 -6.75
N GLY A 181 14.48 18.01 -6.12
CA GLY A 181 13.49 18.84 -5.42
C GLY A 181 12.26 19.13 -6.29
N GLY A 182 11.52 20.21 -5.97
CA GLY A 182 10.26 20.51 -6.63
C GLY A 182 9.16 19.47 -6.33
N TYR A 183 9.25 18.83 -5.15
CA TYR A 183 8.32 17.77 -4.75
C TYR A 183 6.86 18.26 -4.66
N GLY A 184 6.65 19.51 -4.24
CA GLY A 184 5.31 20.05 -4.06
C GLY A 184 4.57 19.43 -2.87
N ARG A 185 3.25 19.56 -2.88
CA ARG A 185 2.39 19.05 -1.82
C ARG A 185 2.18 17.54 -1.93
N PHE A 186 1.82 16.92 -0.80
CA PHE A 186 1.48 15.49 -0.78
C PHE A 186 0.36 15.12 -1.78
N SER A 187 -0.65 15.97 -1.90
CA SER A 187 -1.77 15.79 -2.84
C SER A 187 -1.37 15.84 -4.32
N GLU A 188 -0.19 16.37 -4.65
CA GLU A 188 0.30 16.49 -6.02
C GLU A 188 1.07 15.27 -6.51
N GLN A 189 1.41 14.33 -5.59
CA GLN A 189 2.30 13.22 -5.93
C GLN A 189 1.68 12.27 -6.96
N TYR A 190 0.45 11.85 -6.75
CA TYR A 190 -0.26 11.00 -7.71
C TYR A 190 -0.58 11.72 -9.02
N PRO A 191 -1.10 12.95 -9.05
CA PRO A 191 -1.22 13.71 -10.30
C PRO A 191 0.06 13.81 -11.12
N LYS A 192 1.22 14.02 -10.47
CA LYS A 192 2.53 14.00 -11.16
C LYS A 192 2.88 12.62 -11.71
N LEU A 193 2.71 11.59 -10.88
CA LEU A 193 2.96 10.20 -11.30
C LEU A 193 2.07 9.80 -12.47
N ASP A 194 0.77 10.11 -12.42
CA ASP A 194 -0.18 9.74 -13.46
C ASP A 194 0.17 10.40 -14.81
N ARG A 195 0.57 11.68 -14.80
CA ARG A 195 1.07 12.37 -16.00
C ARG A 195 2.36 11.72 -16.51
N ALA A 196 3.29 11.38 -15.62
CA ALA A 196 4.54 10.72 -16.01
C ALA A 196 4.28 9.33 -16.62
N ILE A 197 3.30 8.58 -16.08
CA ILE A 197 2.87 7.27 -16.61
C ILE A 197 2.36 7.38 -18.06
N MET A 198 1.66 8.45 -18.40
CA MET A 198 1.19 8.69 -19.78
C MET A 198 2.34 8.93 -20.76
N LEU A 199 3.49 9.41 -20.27
CA LEU A 199 4.67 9.68 -21.09
C LEU A 199 5.59 8.45 -21.21
N ASP A 200 5.91 7.84 -20.08
CA ASP A 200 6.76 6.64 -19.99
C ASP A 200 6.48 5.91 -18.68
N ARG A 201 5.66 4.88 -18.74
CA ARG A 201 5.20 4.15 -17.56
C ARG A 201 6.32 3.51 -16.75
N PRO A 202 7.25 2.73 -17.34
CA PRO A 202 8.35 2.13 -16.59
C PRO A 202 9.24 3.18 -15.92
N ALA A 203 9.59 4.25 -16.63
CA ALA A 203 10.38 5.35 -16.08
C ALA A 203 9.65 6.07 -14.93
N ALA A 204 8.34 6.32 -15.08
CA ALA A 204 7.52 6.94 -14.05
C ALA A 204 7.47 6.12 -12.76
N LEU A 205 7.20 4.82 -12.85
CA LEU A 205 7.14 3.93 -11.70
C LEU A 205 8.50 3.80 -10.99
N LYS A 206 9.60 3.78 -11.74
CA LYS A 206 10.98 3.80 -11.20
C LYS A 206 11.33 5.12 -10.51
N SER A 207 10.63 6.21 -10.83
CA SER A 207 10.92 7.55 -10.35
C SER A 207 10.12 7.96 -9.11
N ALA A 208 9.32 7.08 -8.57
CA ALA A 208 8.60 7.31 -7.32
C ALA A 208 9.13 6.41 -6.20
N SER A 209 9.15 6.93 -4.97
CA SER A 209 9.32 6.15 -3.75
C SER A 209 7.96 5.66 -3.28
N TRP A 210 7.87 4.44 -2.71
CA TRP A 210 6.61 3.74 -2.50
C TRP A 210 6.43 3.22 -1.07
N GLY A 211 5.21 3.40 -0.53
CA GLY A 211 4.74 2.79 0.71
C GLY A 211 5.36 3.37 1.98
N ALA A 212 5.17 2.69 3.11
CA ALA A 212 5.70 3.10 4.41
C ALA A 212 7.22 3.31 4.38
N PHE A 213 7.92 2.38 3.73
CA PHE A 213 9.38 2.37 3.69
C PHE A 213 9.98 3.26 2.59
N GLN A 214 9.18 3.92 1.77
CA GLN A 214 9.62 4.84 0.72
C GLN A 214 10.76 4.29 -0.15
N ILE A 215 10.69 3.00 -0.51
CA ILE A 215 11.66 2.40 -1.42
C ILE A 215 11.42 2.94 -2.82
N LEU A 216 12.47 3.51 -3.42
CA LEU A 216 12.40 4.06 -4.77
C LEU A 216 12.20 2.92 -5.80
N GLY A 217 11.29 3.11 -6.76
CA GLY A 217 10.94 2.06 -7.73
C GLY A 217 12.11 1.61 -8.60
N GLU A 218 13.16 2.44 -8.81
CA GLU A 218 14.38 2.00 -9.50
C GLU A 218 15.12 0.87 -8.76
N ASN A 219 14.87 0.74 -7.45
CA ASN A 219 15.48 -0.28 -6.59
C ASN A 219 14.65 -1.57 -6.50
N HIS A 220 13.67 -1.76 -7.37
CA HIS A 220 12.77 -2.93 -7.34
C HIS A 220 13.52 -4.28 -7.33
N VAL A 221 14.62 -4.40 -8.04
CA VAL A 221 15.42 -5.64 -8.06
C VAL A 221 16.03 -5.92 -6.68
N GLN A 222 16.62 -4.90 -6.03
CA GLN A 222 17.15 -5.02 -4.68
C GLN A 222 16.04 -5.29 -3.66
N ALA A 223 14.84 -4.77 -3.90
CA ALA A 223 13.64 -5.04 -3.10
C ALA A 223 12.99 -6.41 -3.37
N GLY A 224 13.64 -7.28 -4.18
CA GLY A 224 13.21 -8.66 -4.43
C GLY A 224 12.20 -8.84 -5.56
N HIS A 225 12.10 -7.88 -6.48
CA HIS A 225 11.12 -7.92 -7.58
C HIS A 225 11.82 -7.87 -8.95
N SER A 226 11.43 -8.73 -9.87
CA SER A 226 12.01 -8.80 -11.22
C SER A 226 11.63 -7.60 -12.11
N THR A 227 10.49 -6.98 -11.86
CA THR A 227 10.01 -5.81 -12.61
C THR A 227 9.51 -4.72 -11.66
N VAL A 228 9.56 -3.46 -12.11
CA VAL A 228 9.01 -2.35 -11.32
C VAL A 228 7.49 -2.47 -11.16
N GLU A 229 6.78 -3.06 -12.13
CA GLU A 229 5.35 -3.34 -12.04
C GLU A 229 5.04 -4.34 -10.91
N SER A 230 5.79 -5.43 -10.79
CA SER A 230 5.60 -6.41 -9.72
C SER A 230 5.89 -5.80 -8.34
N PHE A 231 6.92 -4.95 -8.24
CA PHE A 231 7.22 -4.19 -7.05
C PHE A 231 6.04 -3.26 -6.66
N VAL A 232 5.56 -2.43 -7.59
CA VAL A 232 4.44 -1.52 -7.33
C VAL A 232 3.16 -2.27 -6.99
N ALA A 233 2.91 -3.42 -7.62
CA ALA A 233 1.79 -4.29 -7.28
C ALA A 233 1.89 -4.78 -5.81
N ALA A 234 3.08 -5.18 -5.35
CA ALA A 234 3.31 -5.57 -3.96
C ALA A 234 3.11 -4.39 -2.98
N MET A 235 3.61 -3.19 -3.33
CA MET A 235 3.42 -1.99 -2.51
C MET A 235 1.94 -1.65 -2.30
N LYS A 236 1.08 -1.98 -3.27
CA LYS A 236 -0.38 -1.78 -3.21
C LYS A 236 -1.13 -2.82 -2.38
N GLN A 237 -0.52 -3.94 -2.03
CA GLN A 237 -1.22 -5.06 -1.38
C GLN A 237 -1.42 -4.83 0.12
N SER A 238 -0.34 -4.57 0.85
CA SER A 238 -0.40 -4.48 2.31
C SER A 238 0.92 -3.97 2.90
N VAL A 239 0.89 -3.55 4.17
CA VAL A 239 2.11 -3.22 4.93
C VAL A 239 3.04 -4.44 5.05
N ALA A 240 2.49 -5.65 5.13
CA ALA A 240 3.28 -6.88 5.16
C ALA A 240 4.08 -7.09 3.85
N ALA A 241 3.48 -6.84 2.70
CA ALA A 241 4.19 -6.89 1.42
C ALA A 241 5.27 -5.79 1.32
N GLN A 242 4.98 -4.59 1.83
CA GLN A 242 5.96 -3.51 1.92
C GLN A 242 7.13 -3.87 2.86
N LEU A 243 6.85 -4.54 4.00
CA LEU A 243 7.89 -5.04 4.91
C LEU A 243 8.76 -6.11 4.24
N LYS A 244 8.19 -7.03 3.47
CA LYS A 244 8.98 -8.04 2.72
C LYS A 244 9.93 -7.39 1.72
N ALA A 245 9.49 -6.38 0.99
CA ALA A 245 10.34 -5.61 0.09
C ALA A 245 11.45 -4.86 0.85
N PHE A 246 11.14 -4.29 2.00
CA PHE A 246 12.13 -3.65 2.88
C PHE A 246 13.19 -4.65 3.37
N VAL A 247 12.79 -5.83 3.83
CA VAL A 247 13.73 -6.90 4.26
C VAL A 247 14.68 -7.29 3.14
N ALA A 248 14.15 -7.50 1.92
CA ALA A 248 14.98 -7.80 0.75
C ALA A 248 15.95 -6.65 0.45
N PHE A 249 15.47 -5.42 0.47
CA PHE A 249 16.27 -4.22 0.23
C PHE A 249 17.43 -4.07 1.23
N VAL A 250 17.17 -4.19 2.53
CA VAL A 250 18.19 -4.10 3.59
C VAL A 250 19.19 -5.24 3.47
N ARG A 251 18.73 -6.47 3.19
CA ARG A 251 19.60 -7.63 2.99
C ARG A 251 20.56 -7.45 1.81
N GLY A 252 20.12 -6.72 0.79
CA GLY A 252 20.93 -6.41 -0.41
C GLY A 252 22.04 -5.37 -0.18
N ASP A 253 22.07 -4.65 0.94
CA ASP A 253 23.15 -3.70 1.30
C ASP A 253 23.78 -4.08 2.64
N GLY A 254 25.01 -4.65 2.59
CA GLY A 254 25.72 -5.10 3.79
C GLY A 254 25.97 -3.98 4.82
N ARG A 255 26.04 -2.72 4.41
CA ARG A 255 26.21 -1.58 5.32
C ARG A 255 24.92 -1.29 6.09
N LEU A 256 23.78 -1.33 5.41
CA LEU A 256 22.45 -1.22 6.06
C LEU A 256 22.24 -2.39 7.03
N LEU A 257 22.53 -3.60 6.57
CA LEU A 257 22.37 -4.80 7.37
C LEU A 257 23.23 -4.74 8.64
N THR A 258 24.51 -4.34 8.51
CA THR A 258 25.42 -4.18 9.65
C THR A 258 24.91 -3.10 10.61
N ALA A 259 24.51 -1.93 10.08
CA ALA A 259 24.02 -0.84 10.91
C ALA A 259 22.75 -1.24 11.69
N LEU A 260 21.85 -2.01 11.06
CA LEU A 260 20.64 -2.53 11.72
C LEU A 260 20.99 -3.52 12.85
N ARG A 261 21.85 -4.51 12.56
CA ARG A 261 22.30 -5.51 13.53
C ARG A 261 23.00 -4.93 14.75
N THR A 262 23.80 -3.92 14.54
CA THR A 262 24.56 -3.22 15.59
C THR A 262 23.79 -2.08 16.22
N ARG A 263 22.55 -1.84 15.78
CA ARG A 263 21.70 -0.73 16.26
C ARG A 263 22.37 0.64 16.10
N ASN A 264 23.21 0.77 15.07
CA ASN A 264 23.80 2.05 14.71
C ASN A 264 22.79 2.88 13.89
N TRP A 265 21.82 3.46 14.63
CA TRP A 265 20.69 4.16 14.04
C TRP A 265 21.11 5.35 13.18
N ALA A 266 22.15 6.07 13.57
CA ALA A 266 22.68 7.21 12.79
C ALA A 266 23.22 6.75 11.44
N THR A 267 24.01 5.67 11.42
CA THR A 267 24.52 5.10 10.16
C THR A 267 23.39 4.51 9.31
N PHE A 268 22.45 3.79 9.94
CA PHE A 268 21.29 3.25 9.24
C PHE A 268 20.46 4.36 8.59
N ALA A 269 20.08 5.40 9.36
CA ALA A 269 19.28 6.51 8.86
C ALA A 269 20.02 7.30 7.77
N ARG A 270 21.32 7.51 7.90
CA ARG A 270 22.13 8.21 6.88
C ARG A 270 22.14 7.46 5.54
N ILE A 271 22.28 6.14 5.57
CA ILE A 271 22.34 5.32 4.35
C ILE A 271 20.93 5.19 3.76
N TYR A 272 19.93 4.91 4.60
CA TYR A 272 18.56 4.63 4.18
C TYR A 272 17.78 5.88 3.78
N ASN A 273 17.76 6.90 4.65
CA ASN A 273 16.99 8.14 4.45
C ASN A 273 17.82 9.26 3.77
N GLY A 274 19.11 9.01 3.53
CA GLY A 274 20.02 9.98 2.91
C GLY A 274 20.58 11.02 3.88
N PRO A 275 21.42 11.95 3.38
CA PRO A 275 22.17 12.90 4.24
C PRO A 275 21.28 13.86 5.03
N GLY A 276 20.03 14.06 4.60
CA GLY A 276 19.05 14.91 5.29
C GLY A 276 18.34 14.27 6.47
N TYR A 277 18.67 13.04 6.86
CA TYR A 277 17.97 12.27 7.88
C TYR A 277 17.86 12.99 9.24
N ALA A 278 18.88 13.78 9.59
CA ALA A 278 18.94 14.48 10.87
C ALA A 278 17.85 15.56 11.00
N LYS A 279 17.38 16.16 9.89
CA LYS A 279 16.30 17.16 9.92
C LYS A 279 14.99 16.58 10.45
N ASN A 280 14.74 15.29 10.20
CA ASN A 280 13.56 14.56 10.64
C ASN A 280 13.86 13.63 11.84
N GLN A 281 15.06 13.72 12.42
CA GLN A 281 15.47 12.97 13.61
C GLN A 281 15.23 11.46 13.51
N TYR A 282 15.39 10.87 12.33
CA TYR A 282 15.10 9.45 12.09
C TYR A 282 15.85 8.51 13.04
N ASP A 283 17.13 8.80 13.29
CA ASP A 283 17.99 8.05 14.21
C ASP A 283 17.51 8.12 15.67
N GLN A 284 17.03 9.29 16.10
CA GLN A 284 16.49 9.48 17.45
C GLN A 284 15.15 8.75 17.61
N HIS A 285 14.26 8.82 16.61
CA HIS A 285 12.99 8.09 16.60
C HIS A 285 13.22 6.58 16.62
N MET A 286 14.14 6.07 15.80
CA MET A 286 14.48 4.63 15.79
C MET A 286 15.06 4.20 17.14
N ARG A 287 15.94 4.97 17.73
CA ARG A 287 16.52 4.68 19.06
C ARG A 287 15.44 4.63 20.15
N SER A 288 14.60 5.64 20.22
CA SER A 288 13.52 5.71 21.19
C SER A 288 12.51 4.57 21.03
N ASN A 289 12.11 4.28 19.78
CA ASN A 289 11.22 3.16 19.49
C ASN A 289 11.86 1.81 19.85
N TYR A 290 13.18 1.64 19.56
CA TYR A 290 13.88 0.41 19.95
C TYR A 290 13.86 0.19 21.46
N GLN A 291 14.20 1.21 22.25
CA GLN A 291 14.16 1.11 23.73
C GLN A 291 12.77 0.71 24.23
N ARG A 292 11.71 1.23 23.58
CA ARG A 292 10.31 0.91 23.94
C ARG A 292 9.92 -0.54 23.62
N PHE A 293 10.51 -1.16 22.61
CA PHE A 293 10.17 -2.53 22.19
C PHE A 293 11.14 -3.59 22.72
N ALA A 294 12.29 -3.20 23.26
CA ALA A 294 13.28 -4.08 23.85
C ALA A 294 13.02 -4.36 25.34
N ASN A 295 12.20 -3.52 25.99
CA ASN A 295 11.71 -3.68 27.36
C ASN A 295 10.31 -4.31 27.34
#